data_833e799dd53980e1690ecafaeb21ff7e
#
_entry.id   833e799dd53980e1690ecafaeb21ff7e
#
_cell.length_a   1.000
_cell.length_b   1.000
_cell.length_c   1.000
_cell.angle_alpha   90.00
_cell.angle_beta   90.00
_cell.angle_gamma   90.00
#
_symmetry.space_group_name_H-M   'P 1'
#
loop_
_entity.id
_entity.type
_entity.pdbx_description
1 polymer ?
#
loop_
_entity_poly.entity_id
_entity_poly.type
_entity_poly.pdbx_seq_one_letter_code
_entity_poly.pdbx_strand_id
1 'polypeptide(L)'
;MLIRFHRNQYPAPCISISSTDKELLEWIKNTTKMGRITKKKNYNKEKHLDSYTYKVIYDDAIKLLKEISPYLVIQKKKKRANFILENYKKVTPRNGKYSEELRKRKEQFYIDFMKL
;
A
#
# COMPACT_ATOMS: atom_id res chain seq x y z
N MET A 1 3.87 -2.91 1.00
CA MET A 1 3.66 -1.46 1.03
C MET A 1 3.83 -0.75 -0.31
N LEU A 2 4.68 -1.24 -1.17
CA LEU A 2 4.76 -0.79 -2.55
C LEU A 2 4.31 -1.89 -3.48
N ILE A 3 3.31 -1.60 -4.30
CA ILE A 3 2.73 -2.57 -5.23
C ILE A 3 2.66 -1.97 -6.63
N ARG A 4 3.02 -2.78 -7.62
CA ARG A 4 2.88 -2.40 -9.02
C ARG A 4 1.49 -2.81 -9.52
N PHE A 5 0.64 -1.82 -9.82
CA PHE A 5 -0.72 -2.08 -10.29
C PHE A 5 -0.80 -2.36 -11.78
N HIS A 6 0.10 -1.76 -12.56
CA HIS A 6 0.16 -1.95 -14.01
C HIS A 6 1.58 -2.23 -14.46
N ARG A 7 1.72 -3.00 -15.54
CA ARG A 7 3.00 -3.47 -16.07
C ARG A 7 4.01 -2.34 -16.31
N ASN A 8 3.54 -1.18 -16.78
CA ASN A 8 4.38 -0.05 -17.15
C ASN A 8 4.45 1.04 -16.09
N GLN A 9 3.96 0.78 -14.88
CA GLN A 9 3.98 1.74 -13.79
C GLN A 9 5.01 1.36 -12.73
N TYR A 10 5.52 2.37 -12.04
CA TYR A 10 6.32 2.15 -10.85
C TYR A 10 5.45 1.65 -9.70
N PRO A 11 6.02 0.85 -8.78
CA PRO A 11 5.29 0.45 -7.58
C PRO A 11 4.79 1.66 -6.79
N ALA A 12 3.56 1.56 -6.28
CA ALA A 12 2.90 2.64 -5.56
C ALA A 12 2.54 2.21 -4.13
N PRO A 13 2.40 3.17 -3.19
CA PRO A 13 2.01 2.85 -1.83
C PRO A 13 0.67 2.15 -1.78
N CYS A 14 0.61 1.09 -0.98
CA CYS A 14 -0.60 0.30 -0.80
C CYS A 14 -0.63 -0.28 0.61
N ILE A 15 -1.78 -0.17 1.26
CA ILE A 15 -2.05 -0.88 2.51
C ILE A 15 -3.17 -1.86 2.22
N SER A 16 -2.94 -3.14 2.51
CA SER A 16 -3.96 -4.16 2.32
C SER A 16 -4.11 -5.02 3.57
N ILE A 17 -5.34 -5.35 3.89
CA ILE A 17 -5.69 -6.20 5.02
C ILE A 17 -6.67 -7.26 4.51
N SER A 18 -6.32 -8.52 4.72
CA SER A 18 -7.18 -9.64 4.32
C SER A 18 -7.79 -10.29 5.56
N SER A 19 -9.07 -10.63 5.49
CA SER A 19 -9.77 -11.28 6.58
C SER A 19 -10.96 -12.07 6.04
N THR A 20 -11.34 -13.12 6.76
CA THR A 20 -12.61 -13.82 6.55
C THR A 20 -13.78 -13.06 7.18
N ASP A 21 -13.46 -12.10 8.06
CA ASP A 21 -14.46 -11.28 8.75
C ASP A 21 -14.70 -9.98 8.00
N LYS A 22 -15.73 -9.96 7.17
CA LYS A 22 -16.10 -8.79 6.39
C LYS A 22 -16.50 -7.61 7.28
N GLU A 23 -17.15 -7.87 8.40
CA GLU A 23 -17.58 -6.81 9.33
C GLU A 23 -16.38 -6.02 9.86
N LEU A 24 -15.28 -6.69 10.16
CA LEU A 24 -14.04 -6.04 10.58
C LEU A 24 -13.55 -5.08 9.52
N LEU A 25 -13.51 -5.51 8.27
CA LEU A 25 -13.03 -4.70 7.16
C LEU A 25 -13.97 -3.52 6.88
N GLU A 26 -15.28 -3.73 7.01
CA GLU A 26 -16.25 -2.63 6.87
C GLU A 26 -16.10 -1.60 7.99
N TRP A 27 -15.83 -2.05 9.21
CA TRP A 27 -15.55 -1.15 10.33
C TRP A 27 -14.29 -0.31 10.06
N ILE A 28 -13.23 -0.93 9.57
CA ILE A 28 -11.98 -0.23 9.22
C ILE A 28 -12.25 0.82 8.13
N LYS A 29 -12.96 0.43 7.07
CA LYS A 29 -13.31 1.34 5.98
C LYS A 29 -14.14 2.54 6.47
N ASN A 30 -15.14 2.29 7.31
CA ASN A 30 -16.00 3.34 7.85
C ASN A 30 -15.25 4.26 8.80
N THR A 31 -14.30 3.72 9.56
CA THR A 31 -13.47 4.49 10.51
C THR A 31 -12.47 5.37 9.78
N THR A 32 -11.79 4.83 8.77
CA THR A 32 -10.79 5.59 7.99
C THR A 32 -11.41 6.47 6.91
N LYS A 33 -12.63 6.16 6.48
CA LYS A 33 -13.35 6.82 5.38
C LYS A 33 -12.61 6.75 4.05
N MET A 34 -11.79 5.72 3.87
CA MET A 34 -11.05 5.47 2.61
C MET A 34 -10.88 3.98 2.38
N GLY A 35 -10.51 3.64 1.15
CA GLY A 35 -10.26 2.27 0.77
C GLY A 35 -11.43 1.56 0.12
N ARG A 36 -11.17 0.35 -0.32
CA ARG A 36 -12.13 -0.50 -1.01
C ARG A 36 -12.05 -1.92 -0.48
N ILE A 37 -13.18 -2.57 -0.34
CA ILE A 37 -13.27 -3.97 0.03
C ILE A 37 -13.62 -4.78 -1.21
N THR A 38 -12.84 -5.84 -1.48
CA THR A 38 -13.09 -6.78 -2.55
C THR A 38 -13.17 -8.19 -1.99
N LYS A 39 -14.00 -9.03 -2.61
CA LYS A 39 -14.09 -10.44 -2.26
C LYS A 39 -13.03 -11.20 -3.04
N LYS A 40 -12.25 -12.02 -2.34
CA LYS A 40 -11.30 -12.91 -2.99
C LYS A 40 -12.02 -14.08 -3.62
N LYS A 41 -11.56 -14.51 -4.80
CA LYS A 41 -12.10 -15.72 -5.42
C LYS A 41 -11.77 -16.92 -4.56
N ASN A 42 -12.82 -17.70 -4.20
CA ASN A 42 -12.65 -18.91 -3.41
C ASN A 42 -12.73 -20.12 -4.35
N TYR A 43 -11.59 -20.75 -4.57
CA TYR A 43 -11.49 -21.92 -5.47
C TYR A 43 -11.94 -23.23 -4.82
N ASN A 44 -12.14 -23.25 -3.50
CA ASN A 44 -12.56 -24.45 -2.77
C ASN A 44 -13.47 -24.07 -1.61
N LYS A 45 -14.76 -23.85 -1.92
CA LYS A 45 -15.77 -23.44 -0.94
C LYS A 45 -16.02 -24.48 0.15
N GLU A 46 -15.70 -25.75 -0.09
CA GLU A 46 -15.88 -26.81 0.88
C GLU A 46 -14.79 -26.79 1.96
N LYS A 47 -13.56 -26.35 1.61
CA LYS A 47 -12.40 -26.33 2.52
C LYS A 47 -12.06 -24.98 3.09
N HIS A 48 -12.47 -23.89 2.42
CA HIS A 48 -12.07 -22.53 2.77
C HIS A 48 -13.28 -21.62 2.92
N LEU A 49 -13.26 -20.80 3.97
CA LEU A 49 -14.22 -19.71 4.13
C LEU A 49 -13.95 -18.63 3.09
N ASP A 50 -15.00 -17.91 2.70
CA ASP A 50 -14.84 -16.73 1.87
C ASP A 50 -13.96 -15.69 2.58
N SER A 51 -13.04 -15.08 1.84
CA SER A 51 -12.18 -14.04 2.37
C SER A 51 -12.32 -12.77 1.55
N TYR A 52 -12.00 -11.65 2.21
CA TYR A 52 -12.13 -10.33 1.67
C TYR A 52 -10.81 -9.57 1.84
N THR A 53 -10.58 -8.59 0.99
CA THR A 53 -9.39 -7.73 1.10
C THR A 53 -9.84 -6.28 1.14
N TYR A 54 -9.40 -5.57 2.18
CA TYR A 54 -9.48 -4.12 2.28
C TYR A 54 -8.18 -3.55 1.71
N LYS A 55 -8.30 -2.57 0.82
CA LYS A 55 -7.13 -2.00 0.15
C LYS A 55 -7.23 -0.48 0.06
N VAL A 56 -6.15 0.19 0.43
CA VAL A 56 -5.96 1.64 0.32
C VAL A 56 -4.73 1.88 -0.53
N ILE A 57 -4.82 2.78 -1.52
CA ILE A 57 -3.75 2.99 -2.49
C ILE A 57 -3.41 4.48 -2.64
N TYR A 58 -2.22 4.77 -3.19
CA TYR A 58 -1.71 6.11 -3.53
C TYR A 58 -1.73 7.08 -2.34
N ASP A 59 -2.26 8.28 -2.51
CA ASP A 59 -2.27 9.32 -1.48
C ASP A 59 -3.02 8.91 -0.20
N ASP A 60 -4.11 8.17 -0.34
CA ASP A 60 -4.85 7.66 0.81
C ASP A 60 -4.00 6.67 1.62
N ALA A 61 -3.22 5.82 0.92
CA ALA A 61 -2.29 4.91 1.59
C ALA A 61 -1.22 5.70 2.37
N ILE A 62 -0.71 6.79 1.81
CA ILE A 62 0.26 7.65 2.49
C ILE A 62 -0.37 8.30 3.73
N LYS A 63 -1.59 8.82 3.62
CA LYS A 63 -2.30 9.41 4.77
C LYS A 63 -2.49 8.39 5.89
N LEU A 64 -2.97 7.20 5.55
CA LEU A 64 -3.18 6.16 6.54
C LEU A 64 -1.85 5.67 7.13
N LEU A 65 -0.83 5.51 6.32
CA LEU A 65 0.50 5.10 6.76
C LEU A 65 1.10 6.10 7.75
N LYS A 66 0.90 7.39 7.52
CA LYS A 66 1.34 8.44 8.45
C LYS A 66 0.69 8.30 9.81
N GLU A 67 -0.59 7.95 9.86
CA GLU A 67 -1.32 7.77 11.11
C GLU A 67 -0.90 6.50 11.86
N ILE A 68 -0.65 5.41 11.15
CA ILE A 68 -0.38 4.11 11.78
C ILE A 68 1.11 3.85 12.03
N SER A 69 2.02 4.56 11.34
CA SER A 69 3.45 4.28 11.45
C SER A 69 4.01 4.33 12.87
N PRO A 70 3.57 5.25 13.77
CA PRO A 70 4.05 5.26 15.15
C PRO A 70 3.67 4.00 15.95
N TYR A 71 2.66 3.27 15.51
CA TYR A 71 2.14 2.09 16.20
C TYR A 71 2.67 0.77 15.63
N LEU A 72 3.48 0.82 14.57
CA LEU A 72 4.05 -0.38 13.97
C LEU A 72 5.13 -0.95 14.88
N VAL A 73 5.00 -2.23 15.22
CA VAL A 73 5.89 -2.93 16.14
C VAL A 73 7.04 -3.63 15.40
N ILE A 74 6.76 -4.18 14.22
CA ILE A 74 7.77 -4.91 13.42
C ILE A 74 8.73 -3.90 12.81
N GLN A 75 10.02 -3.98 13.18
CA GLN A 75 11.04 -3.00 12.78
C GLN A 75 11.18 -2.85 11.27
N LYS A 76 11.14 -3.96 10.53
CA LYS A 76 11.22 -3.92 9.07
C LYS A 76 10.06 -3.12 8.46
N LYS A 77 8.84 -3.33 8.94
CA LYS A 77 7.66 -2.60 8.47
C LYS A 77 7.72 -1.13 8.85
N LYS A 78 8.20 -0.82 10.05
CA LYS A 78 8.36 0.54 10.52
C LYS A 78 9.37 1.32 9.68
N LYS A 79 10.53 0.71 9.38
CA LYS A 79 11.55 1.31 8.52
C LYS A 79 11.03 1.57 7.11
N ARG A 80 10.30 0.59 6.54
CA ARG A 80 9.71 0.72 5.21
C ARG A 80 8.64 1.81 5.17
N ALA A 81 7.78 1.87 6.18
CA ALA A 81 6.76 2.91 6.28
C ALA A 81 7.38 4.31 6.33
N ASN A 82 8.36 4.50 7.21
CA ASN A 82 9.05 5.79 7.34
C ASN A 82 9.78 6.17 6.05
N PHE A 83 10.40 5.22 5.38
CA PHE A 83 11.08 5.47 4.11
C PHE A 83 10.12 5.96 3.03
N ILE A 84 8.94 5.36 2.92
CA ILE A 84 7.89 5.81 1.99
C ILE A 84 7.43 7.22 2.36
N LEU A 85 7.15 7.47 3.63
CA LEU A 85 6.66 8.78 4.09
C LEU A 85 7.66 9.90 3.83
N GLU A 86 8.96 9.62 3.98
CA GLU A 86 10.01 10.61 3.80
C GLU A 86 10.35 10.86 2.33
N ASN A 87 10.22 9.87 1.46
CA ASN A 87 10.84 9.92 0.14
C ASN A 87 9.88 9.79 -1.05
N TYR A 88 8.73 9.13 -0.88
CA TYR A 88 7.90 8.78 -2.05
C TYR A 88 7.47 10.01 -2.85
N LYS A 89 6.96 11.06 -2.21
CA LYS A 89 6.48 12.26 -2.91
C LYS A 89 7.61 13.06 -3.55
N LYS A 90 8.82 12.95 -3.02
CA LYS A 90 10.00 13.64 -3.59
C LYS A 90 10.41 13.07 -4.95
N VAL A 91 10.06 11.82 -5.22
CA VAL A 91 10.41 11.12 -6.47
C VAL A 91 9.18 10.84 -7.35
N THR A 92 8.04 11.44 -7.03
CA THR A 92 6.79 11.23 -7.76
C THR A 92 6.23 12.56 -8.24
N PRO A 93 6.16 12.80 -9.56
CA PRO A 93 5.61 14.05 -10.09
C PRO A 93 4.09 14.07 -9.97
N ARG A 94 3.51 15.26 -9.78
CA ARG A 94 2.05 15.44 -9.67
C ARG A 94 1.30 15.02 -10.94
N ASN A 95 1.91 15.28 -12.09
CA ASN A 95 1.28 15.05 -13.40
C ASN A 95 1.61 13.70 -14.02
N GLY A 96 2.31 12.82 -13.30
CA GLY A 96 2.73 11.52 -13.81
C GLY A 96 3.81 11.56 -14.89
N LYS A 97 4.35 12.73 -15.20
CA LYS A 97 5.40 12.87 -16.20
C LYS A 97 6.77 12.90 -15.53
N TYR A 98 7.59 11.90 -15.83
CA TYR A 98 8.92 11.78 -15.27
C TYR A 98 9.96 12.40 -16.19
N SER A 99 10.80 13.32 -15.65
CA SER A 99 12.05 13.70 -16.29
C SER A 99 13.01 12.50 -16.19
N GLU A 100 14.05 12.51 -17.01
CA GLU A 100 15.06 11.45 -16.96
C GLU A 100 15.74 11.38 -15.60
N GLU A 101 16.07 12.53 -15.01
CA GLU A 101 16.64 12.60 -13.66
C GLU A 101 15.71 12.05 -12.60
N LEU A 102 14.42 12.43 -12.65
CA LEU A 102 13.41 11.97 -11.69
C LEU A 102 13.17 10.48 -11.83
N ARG A 103 13.21 9.96 -13.04
CA ARG A 103 13.09 8.50 -13.29
C ARG A 103 14.22 7.74 -12.63
N LYS A 104 15.46 8.22 -12.74
CA LYS A 104 16.62 7.61 -12.08
C LYS A 104 16.47 7.63 -10.57
N ARG A 105 15.99 8.73 -10.00
CA ARG A 105 15.73 8.85 -8.56
C ARG A 105 14.64 7.89 -8.11
N LYS A 106 13.59 7.73 -8.93
CA LYS A 106 12.49 6.79 -8.61
C LYS A 106 12.98 5.35 -8.61
N GLU A 107 13.79 4.96 -9.56
CA GLU A 107 14.39 3.64 -9.62
C GLU A 107 15.28 3.38 -8.41
N GLN A 108 16.10 4.35 -8.03
CA GLN A 108 16.96 4.25 -6.86
C GLN A 108 16.13 4.14 -5.57
N PHE A 109 15.05 4.92 -5.47
CA PHE A 109 14.11 4.84 -4.36
C PHE A 109 13.58 3.41 -4.18
N TYR A 110 13.16 2.79 -5.27
CA TYR A 110 12.63 1.43 -5.22
C TYR A 110 13.71 0.42 -4.82
N ILE A 111 14.92 0.55 -5.36
CA ILE A 111 16.05 -0.32 -5.00
C ILE A 111 16.37 -0.20 -3.50
N ASP A 112 16.44 1.02 -2.99
CA ASP A 112 16.71 1.27 -1.58
C ASP A 112 15.60 0.72 -0.68
N PHE A 113 14.34 0.87 -1.10
CA PHE A 113 13.21 0.29 -0.38
C PHE A 113 13.32 -1.24 -0.27
N MET A 114 13.69 -1.90 -1.34
CA MET A 114 13.79 -3.36 -1.37
C MET A 114 14.93 -3.90 -0.51
N LYS A 115 15.90 -3.05 -0.15
CA LYS A 115 17.01 -3.43 0.75
C LYS A 115 16.64 -3.32 2.23
N LEU A 116 15.52 -2.72 2.55
CA LEU A 116 15.08 -2.55 3.94
C LEU A 116 14.53 -3.84 4.53
#